data_bae0a707b67404ba11822a5883c387f3
#
_entry.id   bae0a707b67404ba11822a5883c387f3
#
_cell.length_a   1.000
_cell.length_b   1.000
_cell.length_c   1.000
_cell.angle_alpha   90.00
_cell.angle_beta   90.00
_cell.angle_gamma   90.00
#
_symmetry.space_group_name_H-M   'P 1'
#
loop_
_entity.id
_entity.type
_entity.pdbx_description
1 polymer ?
#
loop_
_entity_poly.entity_id
_entity_poly.type
_entity_poly.pdbx_seq_one_letter_code
_entity_poly.pdbx_strand_id
1 'polypeptide(L)'
;MRKSVAFPIPEVGDCFEELFRETIRINTLDYKKYQRIQQTIIDALDQADHCEVKGCNGNHTDITVNLWKLKDPAKETIFENCVADVNIPVGEVFTSPVLEGTNGVLHVTKVFLNGLEYKNLEITFENGRIKNYNCANFATEEENKAFIKENILFRHKTLPLGEFAIGTNTTAYVAAKRLGVEARMPILIAEKTGPHFAVGDTCYSHAEEVKVYNPDGKEIVARDNEVAALRSVNPSKAYFNCHTDITIPYDELAELTAVKKDGGRIPIIANGRFVLPGTEELNEPLRELD
;
A
#
# COMPACT_ATOMS: atom_id res chain seq x y z
N MET A 1 17.69 7.81 12.33
CA MET A 1 16.37 7.24 12.03
C MET A 1 15.49 7.33 13.26
N ARG A 2 14.39 8.07 13.24
CA ARG A 2 13.47 8.14 14.39
C ARG A 2 12.55 6.93 14.32
N LYS A 3 12.76 5.94 15.18
CA LYS A 3 11.76 4.89 15.40
C LYS A 3 10.56 5.56 16.09
N SER A 4 9.50 5.81 15.36
CA SER A 4 8.28 6.35 15.97
C SER A 4 7.39 5.17 16.36
N VAL A 5 7.24 4.96 17.64
CA VAL A 5 6.13 4.18 18.18
C VAL A 5 4.91 5.10 18.13
N ALA A 6 3.82 4.63 17.51
CA ALA A 6 2.57 5.36 17.56
C ALA A 6 2.02 5.31 18.97
N PHE A 7 1.99 6.45 19.64
CA PHE A 7 1.37 6.58 20.96
C PHE A 7 -0.05 7.12 20.82
N PRO A 8 -0.96 6.65 21.67
CA PRO A 8 -2.28 7.24 21.77
C PRO A 8 -2.14 8.71 22.16
N ILE A 9 -2.94 9.52 21.51
CA ILE A 9 -3.03 10.94 21.79
C ILE A 9 -4.03 11.19 22.92
N PRO A 10 -3.91 12.29 23.67
CA PRO A 10 -4.78 12.56 24.81
C PRO A 10 -6.28 12.58 24.52
N GLU A 11 -6.66 12.85 23.27
CA GLU A 11 -8.05 12.96 22.84
C GLU A 11 -8.79 11.64 22.71
N VAL A 12 -8.13 10.49 22.92
CA VAL A 12 -8.81 9.18 22.86
C VAL A 12 -9.62 8.84 24.11
N GLY A 13 -9.52 9.67 25.18
CA GLY A 13 -10.39 9.57 26.36
C GLY A 13 -10.29 8.22 27.08
N ASP A 14 -11.45 7.62 27.40
CA ASP A 14 -11.55 6.43 28.25
C ASP A 14 -10.95 5.16 27.63
N CYS A 15 -10.69 5.12 26.33
CA CYS A 15 -10.05 3.96 25.69
C CYS A 15 -8.51 4.02 25.70
N PHE A 16 -7.91 4.98 26.42
CA PHE A 16 -6.45 5.17 26.42
C PHE A 16 -5.67 3.91 26.81
N GLU A 17 -6.05 3.23 27.87
CA GLU A 17 -5.33 2.03 28.33
C GLU A 17 -5.40 0.88 27.31
N GLU A 18 -6.57 0.70 26.70
CA GLU A 18 -6.77 -0.32 25.68
C GLU A 18 -5.97 0.03 24.42
N LEU A 19 -6.05 1.27 23.96
CA LEU A 19 -5.29 1.74 22.81
C LEU A 19 -3.78 1.64 23.05
N PHE A 20 -3.31 1.94 24.25
CA PHE A 20 -1.89 1.80 24.61
C PHE A 20 -1.45 0.33 24.53
N ARG A 21 -2.24 -0.61 25.07
CA ARG A 21 -1.96 -2.05 24.97
C ARG A 21 -1.94 -2.53 23.50
N GLU A 22 -2.90 -2.13 22.69
CA GLU A 22 -2.93 -2.47 21.28
C GLU A 22 -1.74 -1.85 20.52
N THR A 23 -1.33 -0.63 20.86
CA THR A 23 -0.14 0.01 20.29
C THR A 23 1.10 -0.83 20.57
N ILE A 24 1.28 -1.29 21.81
CA ILE A 24 2.40 -2.21 22.15
C ILE A 24 2.30 -3.50 21.35
N ARG A 25 1.12 -4.15 21.34
CA ARG A 25 0.86 -5.40 20.61
C ARG A 25 1.24 -5.27 19.13
N ILE A 26 0.76 -4.21 18.46
CA ILE A 26 1.00 -3.94 17.04
C ILE A 26 2.49 -3.74 16.74
N ASN A 27 3.21 -3.05 17.63
CA ASN A 27 4.62 -2.71 17.43
C ASN A 27 5.58 -3.82 17.88
N THR A 28 5.08 -4.88 18.53
CA THR A 28 5.88 -6.01 19.04
C THR A 28 5.51 -7.36 18.42
N LEU A 29 4.87 -7.34 17.26
CA LEU A 29 4.58 -8.55 16.50
C LEU A 29 5.87 -9.32 16.16
N ASP A 30 5.78 -10.64 16.09
CA ASP A 30 6.90 -11.51 15.72
C ASP A 30 7.34 -11.22 14.27
N TYR A 31 8.33 -10.37 14.13
CA TYR A 31 8.85 -9.96 12.82
C TYR A 31 9.43 -11.14 12.01
N LYS A 32 9.95 -12.19 12.64
CA LYS A 32 10.45 -13.38 11.94
C LYS A 32 9.32 -14.20 11.35
N LYS A 33 8.19 -14.27 12.05
CA LYS A 33 6.96 -14.88 11.54
C LYS A 33 6.45 -14.11 10.31
N TYR A 34 6.31 -12.79 10.44
CA TYR A 34 5.89 -11.91 9.33
C TYR A 34 6.84 -12.00 8.14
N GLN A 35 8.15 -11.99 8.39
CA GLN A 35 9.17 -12.18 7.35
C GLN A 35 8.92 -13.43 6.50
N ARG A 36 8.60 -14.57 7.13
CA ARG A 36 8.31 -15.82 6.41
C ARG A 36 7.01 -15.75 5.61
N ILE A 37 5.95 -15.22 6.22
CA ILE A 37 4.64 -15.10 5.56
C ILE A 37 4.74 -14.13 4.38
N GLN A 38 5.36 -12.98 4.58
CA GLN A 38 5.58 -11.98 3.53
C GLN A 38 6.45 -12.55 2.39
N GLN A 39 7.47 -13.36 2.71
CA GLN A 39 8.27 -14.03 1.67
C GLN A 39 7.42 -14.96 0.80
N THR A 40 6.45 -15.68 1.39
CA THR A 40 5.50 -16.52 0.62
C THR A 40 4.68 -15.67 -0.36
N ILE A 41 4.26 -14.47 0.05
CA ILE A 41 3.55 -13.53 -0.84
C ILE A 41 4.49 -13.05 -1.95
N ILE A 42 5.72 -12.67 -1.62
CA ILE A 42 6.73 -12.22 -2.59
C ILE A 42 7.04 -13.31 -3.62
N ASP A 43 7.22 -14.56 -3.17
CA ASP A 43 7.51 -15.69 -4.07
C ASP A 43 6.37 -15.95 -5.08
N ALA A 44 5.13 -15.63 -4.73
CA ALA A 44 4.00 -15.66 -5.64
C ALA A 44 4.01 -14.46 -6.61
N LEU A 45 4.29 -13.26 -6.09
CA LEU A 45 4.34 -12.01 -6.87
C LEU A 45 5.51 -11.98 -7.85
N ASP A 46 6.65 -12.55 -7.50
CA ASP A 46 7.83 -12.66 -8.38
C ASP A 46 7.57 -13.49 -9.65
N GLN A 47 6.50 -14.29 -9.67
CA GLN A 47 6.06 -15.06 -10.84
C GLN A 47 5.08 -14.29 -11.73
N ALA A 48 4.60 -13.13 -11.27
CA ALA A 48 3.54 -12.40 -11.93
C ALA A 48 4.03 -11.50 -13.06
N ASP A 49 3.18 -11.32 -14.04
CA ASP A 49 3.27 -10.30 -15.07
C ASP A 49 2.66 -8.98 -14.59
N HIS A 50 1.53 -9.10 -13.94
CA HIS A 50 0.80 -8.00 -13.33
C HIS A 50 -0.05 -8.48 -12.14
N CYS A 51 -0.57 -7.54 -11.36
CA CYS A 51 -1.58 -7.79 -10.35
C CYS A 51 -2.92 -7.19 -10.76
N GLU A 52 -4.00 -7.89 -10.47
CA GLU A 52 -5.38 -7.37 -10.55
C GLU A 52 -5.92 -7.15 -9.15
N VAL A 53 -6.50 -5.97 -8.91
CA VAL A 53 -7.12 -5.62 -7.64
C VAL A 53 -8.55 -5.15 -7.88
N LYS A 54 -9.51 -5.77 -7.17
CA LYS A 54 -10.94 -5.45 -7.29
C LYS A 54 -11.56 -5.20 -5.94
N GLY A 55 -12.42 -4.18 -5.88
CA GLY A 55 -13.18 -3.80 -4.71
C GLY A 55 -14.51 -4.51 -4.58
N CYS A 56 -15.12 -4.40 -3.40
CA CYS A 56 -16.49 -4.83 -3.09
C CYS A 56 -17.12 -3.92 -2.03
N ASN A 57 -18.34 -4.21 -1.63
CA ASN A 57 -19.04 -3.50 -0.56
C ASN A 57 -19.10 -1.97 -0.73
N GLY A 58 -19.35 -1.52 -1.98
CA GLY A 58 -19.38 -0.09 -2.32
C GLY A 58 -18.04 0.45 -2.83
N ASN A 59 -16.96 -0.31 -2.70
CA ASN A 59 -15.68 0.02 -3.32
C ASN A 59 -15.69 -0.43 -4.79
N HIS A 60 -15.36 0.48 -5.70
CA HIS A 60 -15.38 0.27 -7.15
C HIS A 60 -13.98 0.09 -7.75
N THR A 61 -12.97 -0.21 -6.93
CA THR A 61 -11.62 -0.49 -7.43
C THR A 61 -11.68 -1.57 -8.48
N ASP A 62 -11.06 -1.29 -9.62
CA ASP A 62 -10.75 -2.26 -10.68
C ASP A 62 -9.49 -1.76 -11.39
N ILE A 63 -8.34 -2.23 -10.93
CA ILE A 63 -7.04 -1.76 -11.40
C ILE A 63 -6.10 -2.93 -11.69
N THR A 64 -5.43 -2.83 -12.82
CA THR A 64 -4.30 -3.70 -13.20
C THR A 64 -3.00 -2.96 -12.95
N VAL A 65 -2.11 -3.55 -12.16
CA VAL A 65 -0.78 -3.03 -11.82
C VAL A 65 0.27 -3.86 -12.52
N ASN A 66 0.96 -3.28 -13.49
CA ASN A 66 2.02 -3.96 -14.21
C ASN A 66 3.31 -4.03 -13.38
N LEU A 67 4.03 -5.15 -13.46
CA LEU A 67 5.18 -5.44 -12.62
C LEU A 67 6.47 -5.56 -13.44
N TRP A 68 7.59 -5.30 -12.79
CA TRP A 68 8.91 -5.55 -13.34
C TRP A 68 9.10 -7.01 -13.71
N LYS A 69 9.99 -7.27 -14.67
CA LYS A 69 10.34 -8.64 -15.09
C LYS A 69 11.72 -8.98 -14.53
N LEU A 70 11.79 -10.03 -13.77
CA LEU A 70 13.06 -10.54 -13.25
C LEU A 70 13.92 -11.09 -14.37
N LYS A 71 15.22 -10.75 -14.35
CA LYS A 71 16.22 -11.30 -15.27
C LYS A 71 16.83 -12.59 -14.70
N ASP A 72 17.07 -12.62 -13.40
CA ASP A 72 17.61 -13.76 -12.67
C ASP A 72 16.79 -14.01 -11.39
N PRO A 73 15.70 -14.80 -11.46
CA PRO A 73 14.82 -15.06 -10.30
C PRO A 73 15.54 -15.71 -9.10
N ALA A 74 16.75 -16.25 -9.31
CA ALA A 74 17.54 -16.81 -8.22
C ALA A 74 18.26 -15.74 -7.38
N LYS A 75 18.44 -14.52 -7.93
CA LYS A 75 19.19 -13.43 -7.31
C LYS A 75 18.40 -12.14 -7.17
N GLU A 76 17.29 -12.03 -7.86
CA GLU A 76 16.48 -10.81 -7.94
C GLU A 76 15.07 -11.06 -7.41
N THR A 77 14.45 -10.02 -6.90
CA THR A 77 13.05 -9.99 -6.48
C THR A 77 12.43 -8.63 -6.84
N ILE A 78 11.10 -8.61 -7.01
CA ILE A 78 10.36 -7.39 -7.37
C ILE A 78 9.94 -6.62 -6.11
N PHE A 79 9.56 -7.33 -5.04
CA PHE A 79 9.00 -6.72 -3.85
C PHE A 79 9.98 -6.71 -2.68
N GLU A 80 9.99 -5.64 -1.91
CA GLU A 80 10.65 -5.59 -0.62
C GLU A 80 9.83 -6.29 0.44
N ASN A 81 10.51 -7.12 1.25
CA ASN A 81 9.96 -7.74 2.45
C ASN A 81 10.16 -6.78 3.63
N CYS A 82 9.23 -5.84 3.83
CA CYS A 82 9.35 -4.81 4.86
C CYS A 82 9.04 -5.41 6.24
N VAL A 83 10.11 -5.70 6.96
CA VAL A 83 10.08 -6.10 8.36
C VAL A 83 10.52 -4.95 9.26
N ALA A 84 10.53 -5.14 10.56
CA ALA A 84 10.78 -4.08 11.54
C ALA A 84 12.27 -3.61 11.59
N ASP A 85 12.94 -3.57 10.47
CA ASP A 85 14.32 -3.10 10.30
C ASP A 85 14.39 -1.68 9.72
N VAL A 86 13.46 -1.32 8.83
CA VAL A 86 13.36 0.00 8.22
C VAL A 86 12.36 0.88 8.96
N ASN A 87 11.14 0.41 9.13
CA ASN A 87 10.11 1.10 9.89
C ASN A 87 9.35 0.15 10.84
N ILE A 88 8.63 0.68 11.80
CA ILE A 88 7.84 -0.03 12.79
C ILE A 88 6.40 0.48 12.73
N PRO A 89 5.40 -0.43 12.72
CA PRO A 89 5.45 -1.88 12.87
C PRO A 89 5.86 -2.63 11.60
N VAL A 90 6.10 -3.95 11.74
CA VAL A 90 6.21 -4.88 10.61
C VAL A 90 4.88 -4.98 9.87
N GLY A 91 4.93 -5.27 8.58
CA GLY A 91 3.72 -5.75 7.95
C GLY A 91 3.38 -5.21 6.57
N GLU A 92 4.31 -5.28 5.62
CA GLU A 92 4.01 -5.05 4.22
C GLU A 92 5.02 -5.70 3.27
N VAL A 93 4.59 -5.90 2.04
CA VAL A 93 5.46 -6.13 0.89
C VAL A 93 5.14 -5.06 -0.14
N PHE A 94 6.16 -4.38 -0.68
CA PHE A 94 5.96 -3.25 -1.58
C PHE A 94 6.91 -3.23 -2.77
N THR A 95 6.52 -2.53 -3.82
CA THR A 95 7.30 -2.37 -5.06
C THR A 95 7.04 -1.02 -5.71
N SER A 96 7.99 -0.55 -6.51
CA SER A 96 7.73 0.51 -7.48
C SER A 96 7.18 -0.15 -8.76
N PRO A 97 5.92 0.10 -9.14
CA PRO A 97 5.29 -0.58 -10.27
C PRO A 97 5.84 -0.07 -11.61
N VAL A 98 5.68 -0.86 -12.67
CA VAL A 98 5.84 -0.40 -14.05
C VAL A 98 4.63 0.45 -14.40
N LEU A 99 4.85 1.69 -14.87
CA LEU A 99 3.74 2.61 -15.14
C LEU A 99 3.02 2.26 -16.44
N GLU A 100 3.76 1.94 -17.49
CA GLU A 100 3.17 1.51 -18.75
C GLU A 100 2.35 0.22 -18.54
N GLY A 101 1.09 0.24 -18.98
CA GLY A 101 0.17 -0.89 -18.78
C GLY A 101 -0.52 -0.93 -17.41
N THR A 102 -0.16 -0.07 -16.45
CA THR A 102 -0.90 0.10 -15.20
C THR A 102 -2.08 1.02 -15.42
N ASN A 103 -3.30 0.43 -15.41
CA ASN A 103 -4.53 1.12 -15.75
C ASN A 103 -5.68 0.69 -14.85
N GLY A 104 -6.64 1.57 -14.66
CA GLY A 104 -7.88 1.27 -13.94
C GLY A 104 -8.29 2.34 -12.96
N VAL A 105 -9.16 1.96 -12.05
CA VAL A 105 -9.74 2.83 -11.03
C VAL A 105 -9.34 2.33 -9.65
N LEU A 106 -8.79 3.22 -8.83
CA LEU A 106 -8.65 3.06 -7.40
C LEU A 106 -9.79 3.82 -6.73
N HIS A 107 -10.58 3.14 -5.92
CA HIS A 107 -11.67 3.73 -5.16
C HIS A 107 -11.62 3.27 -3.71
N VAL A 108 -11.93 4.17 -2.77
CA VAL A 108 -12.07 3.85 -1.35
C VAL A 108 -13.30 4.60 -0.81
N THR A 109 -14.19 3.90 -0.12
CA THR A 109 -15.42 4.53 0.38
C THR A 109 -15.14 5.58 1.44
N LYS A 110 -14.12 5.32 2.29
CA LYS A 110 -13.63 6.27 3.30
C LYS A 110 -12.15 6.02 3.61
N VAL A 111 -11.35 7.07 3.54
CA VAL A 111 -9.93 7.02 3.92
C VAL A 111 -9.51 8.32 4.59
N PHE A 112 -8.51 8.23 5.46
CA PHE A 112 -7.90 9.38 6.13
C PHE A 112 -6.46 9.57 5.63
N LEU A 113 -6.21 10.71 5.00
CA LEU A 113 -4.90 11.05 4.45
C LEU A 113 -4.44 12.37 5.07
N ASN A 114 -3.30 12.36 5.74
CA ASN A 114 -2.75 13.55 6.42
C ASN A 114 -3.76 14.23 7.38
N GLY A 115 -4.58 13.44 8.07
CA GLY A 115 -5.60 13.93 9.00
C GLY A 115 -6.88 14.47 8.34
N LEU A 116 -7.01 14.38 7.02
CA LEU A 116 -8.20 14.76 6.27
C LEU A 116 -9.01 13.53 5.89
N GLU A 117 -10.31 13.57 6.11
CA GLU A 117 -11.25 12.51 5.68
C GLU A 117 -11.59 12.69 4.21
N TYR A 118 -11.49 11.61 3.44
CA TYR A 118 -11.99 11.51 2.08
C TYR A 118 -13.15 10.51 2.03
N LYS A 119 -14.24 10.91 1.39
CA LYS A 119 -15.43 10.08 1.16
C LYS A 119 -15.53 9.75 -0.31
N ASN A 120 -15.67 8.45 -0.61
CA ASN A 120 -15.71 7.96 -2.00
C ASN A 120 -14.58 8.57 -2.85
N LEU A 121 -13.34 8.44 -2.35
CA LEU A 121 -12.18 8.87 -3.10
C LEU A 121 -12.00 7.95 -4.30
N GLU A 122 -12.02 8.52 -5.48
CA GLU A 122 -11.81 7.82 -6.75
C GLU A 122 -10.68 8.45 -7.54
N ILE A 123 -9.75 7.62 -7.99
CA ILE A 123 -8.62 8.03 -8.83
C ILE A 123 -8.52 7.07 -10.01
N THR A 124 -8.58 7.61 -11.23
CA THR A 124 -8.40 6.84 -12.47
C THR A 124 -6.96 6.96 -12.93
N PHE A 125 -6.33 5.82 -13.22
CA PHE A 125 -4.98 5.75 -13.77
C PHE A 125 -5.00 5.34 -15.24
N GLU A 126 -4.15 6.00 -16.02
CA GLU A 126 -3.81 5.65 -17.40
C GLU A 126 -2.29 5.60 -17.53
N ASN A 127 -1.75 4.43 -17.85
CA ASN A 127 -0.31 4.17 -17.86
C ASN A 127 0.36 4.67 -16.58
N GLY A 128 -0.18 4.25 -15.43
CA GLY A 128 0.33 4.55 -14.11
C GLY A 128 0.30 6.01 -13.69
N ARG A 129 -0.39 6.89 -14.43
CA ARG A 129 -0.54 8.30 -14.10
C ARG A 129 -1.98 8.66 -13.81
N ILE A 130 -2.18 9.55 -12.85
CA ILE A 130 -3.51 10.08 -12.54
C ILE A 130 -4.07 10.78 -13.78
N LYS A 131 -5.20 10.29 -14.28
CA LYS A 131 -5.96 10.84 -15.42
C LYS A 131 -7.15 11.65 -14.97
N ASN A 132 -7.88 11.13 -13.99
CA ASN A 132 -9.05 11.77 -13.41
C ASN A 132 -9.14 11.42 -11.92
N TYR A 133 -9.84 12.24 -11.17
CA TYR A 133 -10.07 12.04 -9.74
C TYR A 133 -11.32 12.76 -9.28
N ASN A 134 -11.97 12.23 -8.25
CA ASN A 134 -13.11 12.84 -7.59
C ASN A 134 -13.25 12.31 -6.16
N CYS A 135 -14.10 12.96 -5.36
CA CYS A 135 -14.55 12.47 -4.05
C CYS A 135 -15.96 13.00 -3.77
N ALA A 136 -16.52 12.68 -2.61
CA ALA A 136 -17.86 13.10 -2.20
C ALA A 136 -17.84 13.90 -0.88
N ASN A 137 -16.83 14.73 -0.69
CA ASN A 137 -16.68 15.57 0.51
C ASN A 137 -17.55 16.82 0.47
N PHE A 138 -17.76 17.37 -0.73
CA PHE A 138 -18.45 18.65 -0.98
C PHE A 138 -19.61 18.49 -1.95
N ALA A 139 -20.43 19.52 -2.05
CA ALA A 139 -21.63 19.49 -2.87
C ALA A 139 -21.36 19.53 -4.39
N THR A 140 -20.24 20.12 -4.82
CA THR A 140 -19.89 20.25 -6.23
C THR A 140 -18.66 19.44 -6.60
N GLU A 141 -18.60 18.98 -7.85
CA GLU A 141 -17.44 18.28 -8.39
C GLU A 141 -16.19 19.16 -8.40
N GLU A 142 -16.37 20.47 -8.65
CA GLU A 142 -15.25 21.43 -8.66
C GLU A 142 -14.59 21.54 -7.29
N GLU A 143 -15.38 21.62 -6.21
CA GLU A 143 -14.86 21.66 -4.84
C GLU A 143 -14.15 20.34 -4.48
N ASN A 144 -14.72 19.21 -4.84
CA ASN A 144 -14.12 17.89 -4.61
C ASN A 144 -12.79 17.76 -5.35
N LYS A 145 -12.74 18.13 -6.62
CA LYS A 145 -11.49 18.11 -7.41
C LYS A 145 -10.44 19.10 -6.87
N ALA A 146 -10.86 20.28 -6.44
CA ALA A 146 -9.95 21.27 -5.83
C ALA A 146 -9.34 20.72 -4.53
N PHE A 147 -10.14 20.05 -3.71
CA PHE A 147 -9.69 19.43 -2.46
C PHE A 147 -8.62 18.34 -2.70
N ILE A 148 -8.85 17.44 -3.66
CA ILE A 148 -7.88 16.40 -4.04
C ILE A 148 -6.63 17.02 -4.65
N LYS A 149 -6.79 18.02 -5.53
CA LYS A 149 -5.67 18.70 -6.18
C LYS A 149 -4.75 19.39 -5.19
N GLU A 150 -5.30 20.00 -4.15
CA GLU A 150 -4.51 20.68 -3.12
C GLU A 150 -3.80 19.68 -2.19
N ASN A 151 -4.48 18.62 -1.75
CA ASN A 151 -4.03 17.81 -0.61
C ASN A 151 -3.46 16.43 -1.00
N ILE A 152 -3.73 15.93 -2.23
CA ILE A 152 -3.16 14.68 -2.74
C ILE A 152 -2.19 14.96 -3.89
N LEU A 153 -2.59 15.80 -4.85
CA LEU A 153 -1.72 16.14 -5.98
C LEU A 153 -0.71 17.25 -5.65
N PHE A 154 -0.83 17.91 -4.49
CA PHE A 154 0.05 19.03 -4.10
C PHE A 154 0.22 20.07 -5.22
N ARG A 155 -0.89 20.36 -5.94
CA ARG A 155 -1.00 21.25 -7.10
C ARG A 155 -0.31 20.75 -8.38
N HIS A 156 0.31 19.57 -8.39
CA HIS A 156 0.81 18.99 -9.62
C HIS A 156 -0.34 18.74 -10.61
N LYS A 157 -0.02 18.76 -11.89
CA LYS A 157 -1.01 18.49 -12.94
C LYS A 157 -1.46 17.02 -12.92
N THR A 158 -0.54 16.13 -12.63
CA THR A 158 -0.72 14.67 -12.48
C THR A 158 0.42 14.14 -11.63
N LEU A 159 0.23 12.98 -11.00
CA LEU A 159 1.26 12.23 -10.30
C LEU A 159 1.33 10.80 -10.86
N PRO A 160 2.51 10.18 -10.86
CA PRO A 160 2.65 8.77 -11.15
C PRO A 160 2.20 7.93 -9.94
N LEU A 161 1.91 6.66 -10.18
CA LEU A 161 1.87 5.65 -9.15
C LEU A 161 3.32 5.35 -8.71
N GLY A 162 3.67 5.74 -7.50
CA GLY A 162 5.01 5.57 -6.93
C GLY A 162 5.21 4.22 -6.27
N GLU A 163 4.12 3.66 -5.72
CA GLU A 163 4.17 2.41 -4.99
C GLU A 163 2.90 1.59 -5.18
N PHE A 164 3.07 0.28 -5.20
CA PHE A 164 2.05 -0.72 -4.98
C PHE A 164 2.49 -1.67 -3.87
N ALA A 165 1.65 -1.84 -2.86
CA ALA A 165 1.98 -2.62 -1.69
C ALA A 165 0.82 -3.47 -1.19
N ILE A 166 1.14 -4.49 -0.40
CA ILE A 166 0.18 -5.33 0.31
C ILE A 166 0.51 -5.24 1.80
N GLY A 167 -0.26 -4.44 2.53
CA GLY A 167 -0.21 -4.41 3.98
C GLY A 167 -0.65 -5.76 4.55
N THR A 168 0.07 -6.25 5.54
CA THR A 168 -0.17 -7.57 6.16
C THR A 168 -0.44 -7.46 7.66
N ASN A 169 -0.43 -6.24 8.23
CA ASN A 169 -0.66 -6.03 9.66
C ASN A 169 -2.18 -6.01 9.97
N THR A 170 -2.80 -7.18 9.84
CA THR A 170 -4.21 -7.38 10.14
C THR A 170 -4.55 -7.13 11.62
N THR A 171 -3.57 -7.28 12.53
CA THR A 171 -3.73 -6.93 13.95
C THR A 171 -3.98 -5.42 14.10
N ALA A 172 -3.22 -4.57 13.38
CA ALA A 172 -3.43 -3.12 13.40
C ALA A 172 -4.78 -2.73 12.80
N TYR A 173 -5.16 -3.37 11.69
CA TYR A 173 -6.46 -3.17 11.06
C TYR A 173 -7.62 -3.43 12.03
N VAL A 174 -7.62 -4.59 12.68
CA VAL A 174 -8.68 -5.00 13.62
C VAL A 174 -8.72 -4.06 14.83
N ALA A 175 -7.57 -3.74 15.40
CA ALA A 175 -7.49 -2.81 16.53
C ALA A 175 -8.05 -1.44 16.17
N ALA A 176 -7.71 -0.91 14.98
CA ALA A 176 -8.20 0.38 14.52
C ALA A 176 -9.73 0.39 14.34
N LYS A 177 -10.29 -0.64 13.70
CA LYS A 177 -11.74 -0.80 13.51
C LYS A 177 -12.48 -0.92 14.86
N ARG A 178 -11.99 -1.80 15.75
CA ARG A 178 -12.62 -2.05 17.06
C ARG A 178 -12.62 -0.81 17.95
N LEU A 179 -11.55 -0.04 17.93
CA LEU A 179 -11.40 1.17 18.75
C LEU A 179 -11.93 2.44 18.08
N GLY A 180 -12.27 2.39 16.79
CA GLY A 180 -12.74 3.56 16.02
C GLY A 180 -11.71 4.64 15.90
N VAL A 181 -10.42 4.26 15.73
CA VAL A 181 -9.27 5.20 15.71
C VAL A 181 -8.60 5.31 14.33
N GLU A 182 -9.24 4.85 13.28
CA GLU A 182 -8.69 4.88 11.91
C GLU A 182 -8.23 6.29 11.51
N ALA A 183 -9.00 7.32 11.88
CA ALA A 183 -8.67 8.73 11.62
C ALA A 183 -7.42 9.24 12.33
N ARG A 184 -6.89 8.49 13.28
CA ARG A 184 -5.79 8.90 14.15
C ARG A 184 -4.56 8.00 14.03
N MET A 185 -4.60 7.03 13.13
CA MET A 185 -3.46 6.18 12.88
C MET A 185 -2.34 6.97 12.21
N PRO A 186 -1.09 6.85 12.71
CA PRO A 186 0.06 7.31 11.94
C PRO A 186 0.15 6.57 10.61
N ILE A 187 0.66 7.25 9.59
CA ILE A 187 0.76 6.68 8.25
C ILE A 187 1.53 5.35 8.24
N LEU A 188 2.63 5.23 8.97
CA LEU A 188 3.43 4.00 9.07
C LEU A 188 2.68 2.78 9.64
N ILE A 189 1.49 2.98 10.22
CA ILE A 189 0.60 1.89 10.63
C ILE A 189 -0.55 1.76 9.63
N ALA A 190 -1.13 2.89 9.23
CA ALA A 190 -2.30 2.92 8.34
C ALA A 190 -2.01 2.21 7.00
N GLU A 191 -0.86 2.48 6.38
CA GLU A 191 -0.42 1.84 5.15
C GLU A 191 -0.37 0.31 5.26
N LYS A 192 -0.03 -0.23 6.43
CA LYS A 192 0.10 -1.68 6.65
C LYS A 192 -1.23 -2.40 6.91
N THR A 193 -2.34 -1.68 6.95
CA THR A 193 -3.66 -2.24 7.28
C THR A 193 -4.46 -2.73 6.08
N GLY A 194 -3.86 -2.81 4.90
CA GLY A 194 -4.47 -3.31 3.67
C GLY A 194 -3.59 -3.08 2.46
N PRO A 195 -4.00 -3.58 1.29
CA PRO A 195 -3.35 -3.19 0.05
C PRO A 195 -3.42 -1.68 -0.14
N HIS A 196 -2.31 -1.07 -0.56
CA HIS A 196 -2.26 0.37 -0.74
C HIS A 196 -1.49 0.77 -2.00
N PHE A 197 -1.76 1.99 -2.42
CA PHE A 197 -1.23 2.60 -3.63
C PHE A 197 -0.74 3.99 -3.28
N ALA A 198 0.55 4.25 -3.44
CA ALA A 198 1.05 5.60 -3.24
C ALA A 198 1.12 6.36 -4.56
N VAL A 199 0.68 7.62 -4.52
CA VAL A 199 0.84 8.55 -5.64
C VAL A 199 1.95 9.54 -5.34
N GLY A 200 2.80 9.80 -6.34
CA GLY A 200 3.97 10.67 -6.21
C GLY A 200 5.29 9.93 -6.42
N ASP A 201 6.25 10.22 -5.56
CA ASP A 201 7.59 9.63 -5.60
C ASP A 201 7.56 8.16 -5.17
N THR A 202 8.58 7.37 -5.58
CA THR A 202 8.75 5.99 -5.12
C THR A 202 9.29 5.96 -3.69
N CYS A 203 9.22 4.82 -3.01
CA CYS A 203 9.81 4.62 -1.68
C CYS A 203 11.34 4.77 -1.68
N TYR A 204 11.95 4.68 -2.84
CA TYR A 204 13.40 4.78 -3.02
C TYR A 204 13.87 6.13 -3.54
N SER A 205 13.00 7.16 -3.54
CA SER A 205 13.35 8.50 -4.03
C SER A 205 14.65 9.03 -3.42
N HIS A 206 15.56 9.43 -4.29
CA HIS A 206 16.94 9.85 -3.99
C HIS A 206 17.86 8.73 -3.47
N ALA A 207 17.42 7.47 -3.44
CA ALA A 207 18.22 6.31 -3.03
C ALA A 207 18.13 5.16 -4.06
N GLU A 208 17.63 5.41 -5.26
CA GLU A 208 17.35 4.39 -6.29
C GLU A 208 18.63 3.66 -6.74
N GLU A 209 19.80 4.32 -6.64
CA GLU A 209 21.10 3.71 -6.97
C GLU A 209 21.66 2.82 -5.85
N VAL A 210 21.06 2.86 -4.66
CA VAL A 210 21.48 2.04 -3.53
C VAL A 210 20.90 0.65 -3.68
N LYS A 211 21.77 -0.37 -3.72
CA LYS A 211 21.31 -1.76 -3.72
C LYS A 211 20.68 -2.13 -2.39
N VAL A 212 19.48 -2.68 -2.46
CA VAL A 212 18.73 -3.17 -1.31
C VAL A 212 18.47 -4.66 -1.50
N TYR A 213 18.52 -5.43 -0.44
CA TYR A 213 18.37 -6.88 -0.47
C TYR A 213 17.31 -7.31 0.54
N ASN A 214 16.49 -8.25 0.14
CA ASN A 214 15.60 -8.94 1.06
C ASN A 214 16.37 -9.85 2.02
N PRO A 215 15.76 -10.26 3.14
CA PRO A 215 16.39 -11.18 4.10
C PRO A 215 16.83 -12.53 3.51
N ASP A 216 16.29 -12.95 2.36
CA ASP A 216 16.70 -14.14 1.60
C ASP A 216 17.97 -13.91 0.75
N GLY A 217 18.48 -12.68 0.71
CA GLY A 217 19.67 -12.28 -0.01
C GLY A 217 19.44 -11.89 -1.47
N LYS A 218 18.20 -11.89 -1.96
CA LYS A 218 17.87 -11.41 -3.31
C LYS A 218 17.89 -9.89 -3.39
N GLU A 219 18.43 -9.34 -4.48
CA GLU A 219 18.42 -7.91 -4.76
C GLU A 219 17.03 -7.47 -5.20
N ILE A 220 16.51 -6.41 -4.58
CA ILE A 220 15.26 -5.76 -4.98
C ILE A 220 15.57 -4.91 -6.22
N VAL A 221 15.01 -5.29 -7.38
CA VAL A 221 15.31 -4.63 -8.66
C VAL A 221 14.29 -3.56 -9.05
N ALA A 222 13.08 -3.59 -8.51
CA ALA A 222 12.00 -2.64 -8.79
C ALA A 222 12.03 -1.44 -7.83
N ARG A 223 13.12 -0.66 -7.86
CA ARG A 223 13.33 0.51 -7.00
C ARG A 223 12.88 1.83 -7.62
N ASP A 224 12.73 1.87 -8.92
CA ASP A 224 12.23 3.04 -9.65
C ASP A 224 11.15 2.63 -10.65
N ASN A 225 10.44 3.62 -11.11
CA ASN A 225 9.53 3.52 -12.25
C ASN A 225 10.07 4.39 -13.39
N GLU A 226 9.36 4.44 -14.52
CA GLU A 226 9.81 5.20 -15.71
C GLU A 226 9.95 6.70 -15.44
N VAL A 227 9.26 7.23 -14.42
CA VAL A 227 9.37 8.64 -14.03
C VAL A 227 10.60 8.86 -13.16
N ALA A 228 10.82 8.05 -12.13
CA ALA A 228 12.01 8.12 -11.28
C ALA A 228 13.30 7.92 -12.11
N ALA A 229 13.25 7.05 -13.12
CA ALA A 229 14.38 6.81 -14.04
C ALA A 229 14.77 8.07 -14.85
N LEU A 230 13.90 9.07 -14.99
CA LEU A 230 14.25 10.34 -15.65
C LEU A 230 15.30 11.15 -14.89
N ARG A 231 15.62 10.80 -13.64
CA ARG A 231 16.62 11.51 -12.81
C ARG A 231 18.00 11.59 -13.48
N SER A 232 18.36 10.57 -14.26
CA SER A 232 19.62 10.54 -15.01
C SER A 232 19.71 11.58 -16.12
N VAL A 233 18.57 12.05 -16.62
CA VAL A 233 18.46 13.03 -17.71
C VAL A 233 17.98 14.38 -17.20
N ASN A 234 16.97 14.39 -16.37
CA ASN A 234 16.36 15.62 -15.81
C ASN A 234 15.74 15.35 -14.43
N PRO A 235 16.48 15.59 -13.33
CA PRO A 235 15.99 15.35 -11.97
C PRO A 235 14.67 16.07 -11.63
N SER A 236 14.44 17.27 -12.21
CA SER A 236 13.22 18.04 -11.94
C SER A 236 11.93 17.39 -12.52
N LYS A 237 12.08 16.37 -13.37
CA LYS A 237 10.97 15.59 -13.92
C LYS A 237 10.79 14.26 -13.22
N ALA A 238 11.77 13.85 -12.40
CA ALA A 238 11.78 12.57 -11.72
C ALA A 238 11.12 12.61 -10.33
N TYR A 239 11.13 13.78 -9.68
CA TYR A 239 10.71 13.92 -8.29
C TYR A 239 9.62 14.97 -8.13
N PHE A 240 8.62 14.65 -7.29
CA PHE A 240 7.46 15.48 -6.99
C PHE A 240 7.49 16.02 -5.55
N ASN A 241 8.38 15.48 -4.70
CA ASN A 241 8.48 15.77 -3.28
C ASN A 241 7.16 15.49 -2.52
N CYS A 242 6.43 14.48 -2.97
CA CYS A 242 5.24 13.98 -2.29
C CYS A 242 5.13 12.47 -2.49
N HIS A 243 4.55 11.81 -1.49
CA HIS A 243 4.22 10.39 -1.47
C HIS A 243 2.99 10.24 -0.59
N THR A 244 1.89 9.74 -1.14
CA THR A 244 0.62 9.65 -0.42
C THR A 244 0.02 8.27 -0.60
N ASP A 245 -0.01 7.49 0.48
CA ASP A 245 -0.52 6.13 0.52
C ASP A 245 -2.04 6.12 0.66
N ILE A 246 -2.71 5.43 -0.24
CA ILE A 246 -4.16 5.27 -0.25
C ILE A 246 -4.45 3.79 -0.04
N THR A 247 -4.89 3.44 1.16
CA THR A 247 -5.12 2.06 1.59
C THR A 247 -6.56 1.64 1.33
N ILE A 248 -6.73 0.45 0.72
CA ILE A 248 -8.01 -0.23 0.61
C ILE A 248 -8.18 -1.10 1.85
N PRO A 249 -9.22 -0.88 2.69
CA PRO A 249 -9.47 -1.74 3.84
C PRO A 249 -9.90 -3.15 3.40
N TYR A 250 -9.59 -4.17 4.20
CA TYR A 250 -9.88 -5.57 3.84
C TYR A 250 -11.38 -5.83 3.59
N ASP A 251 -12.28 -5.17 4.32
CA ASP A 251 -13.73 -5.29 4.16
C ASP A 251 -14.27 -4.67 2.85
N GLU A 252 -13.45 -3.91 2.15
CA GLU A 252 -13.74 -3.33 0.84
C GLU A 252 -13.03 -4.06 -0.33
N LEU A 253 -12.28 -5.13 -0.05
CA LEU A 253 -11.44 -5.82 -1.03
C LEU A 253 -12.08 -7.16 -1.46
N ALA A 254 -12.50 -7.26 -2.72
CA ALA A 254 -12.98 -8.49 -3.30
C ALA A 254 -11.86 -9.44 -3.70
N GLU A 255 -10.83 -8.92 -4.39
CA GLU A 255 -9.78 -9.73 -4.98
C GLU A 255 -8.46 -8.95 -5.08
N LEU A 256 -7.36 -9.64 -4.76
CA LEU A 256 -6.01 -9.27 -5.16
C LEU A 256 -5.34 -10.54 -5.67
N THR A 257 -5.06 -10.56 -6.97
CA THR A 257 -4.56 -11.74 -7.68
C THR A 257 -3.32 -11.40 -8.48
N ALA A 258 -2.26 -12.18 -8.32
CA ALA A 258 -1.10 -12.16 -9.19
C ALA A 258 -1.40 -12.97 -10.47
N VAL A 259 -1.14 -12.38 -11.63
CA VAL A 259 -1.41 -12.99 -12.95
C VAL A 259 -0.09 -13.21 -13.67
N LYS A 260 0.17 -14.46 -14.05
CA LYS A 260 1.39 -14.85 -14.78
C LYS A 260 1.28 -14.48 -16.26
N LYS A 261 2.41 -14.43 -16.95
CA LYS A 261 2.47 -14.16 -18.39
C LYS A 261 1.67 -15.14 -19.25
N ASP A 262 1.53 -16.38 -18.82
CA ASP A 262 0.73 -17.42 -19.50
C ASP A 262 -0.76 -17.37 -19.16
N GLY A 263 -1.20 -16.40 -18.35
CA GLY A 263 -2.56 -16.24 -17.85
C GLY A 263 -2.87 -17.05 -16.60
N GLY A 264 -1.90 -17.77 -16.03
CA GLY A 264 -2.06 -18.45 -14.74
C GLY A 264 -2.33 -17.45 -13.62
N ARG A 265 -3.30 -17.75 -12.76
CA ARG A 265 -3.75 -16.86 -11.68
C ARG A 265 -3.35 -17.42 -10.33
N ILE A 266 -2.78 -16.57 -9.48
CA ILE A 266 -2.44 -16.90 -8.09
C ILE A 266 -3.20 -15.92 -7.19
N PRO A 267 -4.37 -16.29 -6.63
CA PRO A 267 -5.09 -15.45 -5.71
C PRO A 267 -4.30 -15.30 -4.40
N ILE A 268 -4.12 -14.06 -3.95
CA ILE A 268 -3.44 -13.72 -2.70
C ILE A 268 -4.48 -13.37 -1.66
N ILE A 269 -5.43 -12.50 -2.01
CA ILE A 269 -6.56 -12.11 -1.16
C ILE A 269 -7.86 -12.32 -1.92
N ALA A 270 -8.86 -12.89 -1.26
CA ALA A 270 -10.22 -13.02 -1.76
C ALA A 270 -11.22 -12.69 -0.65
N ASN A 271 -12.19 -11.82 -0.94
CA ASN A 271 -13.21 -11.37 0.01
C ASN A 271 -12.60 -10.91 1.35
N GLY A 272 -11.57 -10.10 1.28
CA GLY A 272 -10.87 -9.53 2.44
C GLY A 272 -10.09 -10.52 3.30
N ARG A 273 -9.81 -11.73 2.80
CA ARG A 273 -9.04 -12.76 3.50
C ARG A 273 -7.85 -13.22 2.67
N PHE A 274 -6.71 -13.44 3.29
CA PHE A 274 -5.56 -14.06 2.67
C PHE A 274 -5.87 -15.52 2.35
N VAL A 275 -5.73 -15.91 1.08
CA VAL A 275 -6.06 -17.25 0.59
C VAL A 275 -4.86 -17.98 -0.02
N LEU A 276 -3.73 -17.30 -0.15
CA LEU A 276 -2.48 -17.93 -0.59
C LEU A 276 -2.01 -18.94 0.48
N PRO A 277 -1.74 -20.19 0.11
CA PRO A 277 -1.24 -21.18 1.07
C PRO A 277 0.03 -20.69 1.80
N GLY A 278 0.02 -20.79 3.13
CA GLY A 278 1.11 -20.30 4.00
C GLY A 278 0.92 -18.88 4.53
N THR A 279 -0.22 -18.23 4.22
CA THR A 279 -0.57 -16.90 4.73
C THR A 279 -1.77 -16.89 5.69
N GLU A 280 -2.30 -18.07 6.03
CA GLU A 280 -3.55 -18.23 6.78
C GLU A 280 -3.53 -17.56 8.15
N GLU A 281 -2.35 -17.48 8.78
CA GLU A 281 -2.18 -16.85 10.09
C GLU A 281 -2.49 -15.35 10.08
N LEU A 282 -2.40 -14.68 8.91
CA LEU A 282 -2.80 -13.29 8.76
C LEU A 282 -4.31 -13.09 8.94
N ASN A 283 -5.11 -14.15 8.77
CA ASN A 283 -6.55 -14.09 8.96
C ASN A 283 -6.98 -14.25 10.43
N GLU A 284 -6.09 -14.67 11.33
CA GLU A 284 -6.46 -14.91 12.73
C GLU A 284 -7.04 -13.65 13.40
N PRO A 285 -6.40 -12.44 13.30
CA PRO A 285 -6.98 -11.23 13.86
C PRO A 285 -8.30 -10.86 13.22
N LEU A 286 -8.46 -11.06 11.90
CA LEU A 286 -9.66 -10.66 11.16
C LEU A 286 -10.93 -11.38 11.63
N ARG A 287 -10.81 -12.56 12.28
CA ARG A 287 -11.96 -13.27 12.87
C ARG A 287 -12.62 -12.53 14.02
N GLU A 288 -11.93 -11.55 14.62
CA GLU A 288 -12.50 -10.70 15.67
C GLU A 288 -13.61 -9.76 15.13
N LEU A 289 -13.69 -9.59 13.80
CA LEU A 289 -14.66 -8.74 13.12
C LEU A 289 -15.81 -9.52 12.43
N ASP A 290 -15.76 -10.88 12.45
CA ASP A 290 -16.77 -11.77 11.85
C ASP A 290 -18.07 -11.83 12.64
#